data_7b45f62710df129aed6a280e47f10f33
#
_entry.id   7b45f62710df129aed6a280e47f10f33
#
_cell.length_a   1.000
_cell.length_b   1.000
_cell.length_c   1.000
_cell.angle_alpha   90.00
_cell.angle_beta   90.00
_cell.angle_gamma   90.00
#
_symmetry.space_group_name_H-M   'P 1'
#
loop_
_entity.id
_entity.type
_entity.pdbx_description
1 polymer ?
#
loop_
_entity_poly.entity_id
_entity_poly.type
_entity_poly.pdbx_seq_one_letter_code
_entity_poly.pdbx_strand_id
1 'polypeptide(L)'
;MTQNNIENDVPNFEKDLVNLLNDLNNPIKDSEITYLSKKSSKPFMYASLSSVLQTVKDILPKHNFALSQATVQHENKTIIQTRLIHTSGKWYTDGGVPLIARNTSDPHQLGSSITYAKRYGLLALLGLDGDDDNDASDMNNVDNMKIQQRG
;
A
#
# COMPACT_ATOMS: atom_id res chain seq x y z
N MET A 1 9.98 34.59 38.07
CA MET A 1 8.81 33.79 37.66
C MET A 1 8.97 33.45 36.20
N THR A 2 9.42 32.27 35.92
CA THR A 2 9.48 31.72 34.57
C THR A 2 8.08 31.37 34.15
N GLN A 3 7.48 32.14 33.25
CA GLN A 3 6.27 31.72 32.53
C GLN A 3 6.68 30.53 31.66
N ASN A 4 6.24 29.34 32.07
CA ASN A 4 6.20 28.20 31.18
C ASN A 4 5.16 28.54 30.10
N ASN A 5 5.61 29.05 28.97
CA ASN A 5 4.84 29.01 27.74
C ASN A 5 4.70 27.54 27.37
N ILE A 6 3.62 26.91 27.85
CA ILE A 6 3.08 25.74 27.17
C ILE A 6 2.55 26.31 25.87
N GLU A 7 3.39 26.37 24.83
CA GLU A 7 2.90 26.41 23.47
C GLU A 7 2.01 25.17 23.34
N ASN A 8 0.69 25.39 23.33
CA ASN A 8 -0.23 24.38 22.88
C ASN A 8 0.21 24.05 21.46
N ASP A 9 0.89 22.92 21.30
CA ASP A 9 1.35 22.43 19.99
C ASP A 9 0.09 22.07 19.20
N VAL A 10 -0.47 23.09 18.53
CA VAL A 10 -1.66 22.92 17.68
C VAL A 10 -1.26 22.01 16.53
N PRO A 11 -1.96 20.89 16.31
CA PRO A 11 -1.63 19.98 15.23
C PRO A 11 -1.55 20.71 13.88
N ASN A 12 -0.42 20.59 13.21
CA ASN A 12 -0.15 21.20 11.92
C ASN A 12 -0.05 20.10 10.86
N PHE A 13 -0.94 20.12 9.89
CA PHE A 13 -1.04 19.07 8.88
C PHE A 13 0.26 18.84 8.11
N GLU A 14 0.87 19.89 7.60
CA GLU A 14 2.07 19.78 6.76
C GLU A 14 3.28 19.29 7.56
N LYS A 15 3.48 19.80 8.76
CA LYS A 15 4.53 19.36 9.67
C LYS A 15 4.33 17.92 10.11
N ASP A 16 3.11 17.58 10.51
CA ASP A 16 2.76 16.24 10.97
C ASP A 16 2.90 15.20 9.85
N LEU A 17 2.54 15.56 8.60
CA LEU A 17 2.71 14.69 7.44
C LEU A 17 4.19 14.42 7.15
N VAL A 18 5.03 15.45 7.17
CA VAL A 18 6.49 15.29 6.97
C VAL A 18 7.07 14.40 8.07
N ASN A 19 6.70 14.63 9.32
CA ASN A 19 7.18 13.83 10.45
C ASN A 19 6.71 12.38 10.35
N LEU A 20 5.46 12.13 9.97
CA LEU A 20 4.92 10.80 9.75
C LEU A 20 5.71 10.05 8.67
N LEU A 21 5.90 10.66 7.49
CA LEU A 21 6.60 10.04 6.37
C LEU A 21 8.06 9.73 6.69
N ASN A 22 8.71 10.56 7.52
CA ASN A 22 10.09 10.33 7.97
C ASN A 22 10.20 9.24 9.03
N ASP A 23 9.16 9.04 9.85
CA ASP A 23 9.14 8.06 10.93
C ASP A 23 8.74 6.65 10.48
N LEU A 24 8.13 6.53 9.31
CA LEU A 24 7.69 5.25 8.78
C LEU A 24 8.88 4.37 8.39
N ASN A 25 8.83 3.11 8.80
CA ASN A 25 9.74 2.07 8.35
C ASN A 25 9.03 1.16 7.34
N ASN A 26 9.83 0.46 6.52
CA ASN A 26 9.29 -0.56 5.64
C ASN A 26 8.66 -1.70 6.45
N PRO A 27 7.51 -2.23 6.01
CA PRO A 27 6.87 -3.35 6.68
C PRO A 27 7.71 -4.63 6.58
N ILE A 28 7.49 -5.55 7.53
CA ILE A 28 8.13 -6.85 7.51
C ILE A 28 7.56 -7.68 6.36
N LYS A 29 8.44 -8.25 5.53
CA LYS A 29 8.08 -9.22 4.47
C LYS A 29 7.80 -10.56 5.14
N ASP A 30 6.54 -10.82 5.43
CA ASP A 30 6.03 -11.95 6.21
C ASP A 30 5.40 -13.07 5.35
N SER A 31 5.40 -12.89 4.03
CA SER A 31 4.75 -13.80 3.09
C SER A 31 5.67 -14.13 1.93
N GLU A 32 5.46 -15.31 1.31
CA GLU A 32 6.26 -15.76 0.18
C GLU A 32 5.40 -16.28 -0.97
N ILE A 33 5.90 -16.11 -2.20
CA ILE A 33 5.37 -16.75 -3.39
C ILE A 33 6.49 -17.62 -3.99
N THR A 34 6.19 -18.91 -4.15
CA THR A 34 7.11 -19.84 -4.83
C THR A 34 6.57 -20.13 -6.24
N TYR A 35 7.33 -19.76 -7.25
CA TYR A 35 6.99 -20.07 -8.64
C TYR A 35 7.40 -21.50 -8.97
N LEU A 36 6.44 -22.40 -9.20
CA LEU A 36 6.66 -23.83 -9.49
C LEU A 36 7.45 -24.09 -10.78
N SER A 37 7.62 -23.10 -11.65
CA SER A 37 8.22 -23.26 -12.97
C SER A 37 9.75 -23.13 -13.00
N LYS A 38 10.41 -22.78 -11.90
CA LYS A 38 11.86 -22.61 -11.85
C LYS A 38 12.48 -23.49 -10.77
N LYS A 39 13.24 -24.50 -11.19
CA LYS A 39 13.93 -25.47 -10.32
C LYS A 39 14.99 -24.86 -9.36
N SER A 40 15.24 -23.56 -9.38
CA SER A 40 16.29 -22.91 -8.57
C SER A 40 16.00 -21.48 -8.14
N SER A 41 14.74 -21.01 -8.23
CA SER A 41 14.40 -19.64 -7.81
C SER A 41 14.24 -19.56 -6.30
N LYS A 42 14.88 -18.56 -5.69
CA LYS A 42 14.55 -18.15 -4.33
C LYS A 42 13.06 -17.76 -4.26
N PRO A 43 12.34 -18.06 -3.17
CA PRO A 43 10.98 -17.59 -3.00
C PRO A 43 10.97 -16.05 -3.02
N PHE A 44 9.95 -15.48 -3.67
CA PHE A 44 9.69 -14.04 -3.66
C PHE A 44 9.03 -13.66 -2.35
N MET A 45 9.66 -12.79 -1.56
CA MET A 45 9.15 -12.33 -0.28
C MET A 45 8.39 -11.02 -0.45
N TYR A 46 7.27 -10.88 0.27
CA TYR A 46 6.49 -9.66 0.31
C TYR A 46 5.84 -9.41 1.67
N ALA A 47 5.53 -8.17 1.96
CA ALA A 47 4.74 -7.79 3.11
C ALA A 47 3.25 -7.98 2.80
N SER A 48 2.56 -8.81 3.59
CA SER A 48 1.11 -8.94 3.50
C SER A 48 0.41 -7.63 3.82
N LEU A 49 -0.85 -7.49 3.41
CA LEU A 49 -1.66 -6.33 3.81
C LEU A 49 -1.72 -6.18 5.33
N SER A 50 -1.78 -7.29 6.07
CA SER A 50 -1.76 -7.28 7.54
C SER A 50 -0.48 -6.67 8.08
N SER A 51 0.69 -7.07 7.56
CA SER A 51 1.99 -6.51 7.95
C SER A 51 2.08 -5.02 7.66
N VAL A 52 1.65 -4.59 6.47
CA VAL A 52 1.63 -3.17 6.09
C VAL A 52 0.71 -2.37 7.02
N LEU A 53 -0.52 -2.85 7.26
CA LEU A 53 -1.47 -2.18 8.12
C LEU A 53 -0.99 -2.07 9.56
N GLN A 54 -0.34 -3.10 10.09
CA GLN A 54 0.22 -3.06 11.45
C GLN A 54 1.30 -2.00 11.57
N THR A 55 2.23 -1.96 10.61
CA THR A 55 3.31 -0.95 10.57
C THR A 55 2.75 0.47 10.57
N VAL A 56 1.70 0.71 9.79
CA VAL A 56 1.13 2.05 9.59
C VAL A 56 0.23 2.46 10.76
N LYS A 57 -0.67 1.58 11.21
CA LYS A 57 -1.66 1.91 12.24
C LYS A 57 -1.05 2.21 13.61
N ASP A 58 0.11 1.64 13.91
CA ASP A 58 0.80 1.91 15.17
C ASP A 58 1.40 3.31 15.24
N ILE A 59 1.78 3.87 14.08
CA ILE A 59 2.47 5.16 14.02
C ILE A 59 1.54 6.34 13.70
N LEU A 60 0.46 6.12 12.96
CA LEU A 60 -0.45 7.19 12.54
C LEU A 60 -0.96 8.08 13.68
N PRO A 61 -1.43 7.52 14.82
CA PRO A 61 -1.94 8.34 15.92
C PRO A 61 -0.88 9.25 16.54
N LYS A 62 0.39 8.86 16.51
CA LYS A 62 1.51 9.65 17.04
C LYS A 62 1.71 10.96 16.27
N HIS A 63 1.23 11.01 15.03
CA HIS A 63 1.32 12.16 14.14
C HIS A 63 -0.06 12.77 13.80
N ASN A 64 -1.07 12.49 14.61
CA ASN A 64 -2.43 13.04 14.46
C ASN A 64 -3.17 12.59 13.18
N PHE A 65 -2.84 11.41 12.65
CA PHE A 65 -3.50 10.85 11.47
C PHE A 65 -4.31 9.59 11.76
N ALA A 66 -5.30 9.36 10.92
CA ALA A 66 -6.05 8.12 10.81
C ALA A 66 -6.07 7.65 9.35
N LEU A 67 -6.15 6.33 9.14
CA LEU A 67 -6.24 5.70 7.82
C LEU A 67 -7.68 5.43 7.44
N SER A 68 -8.05 5.78 6.22
CA SER A 68 -9.28 5.35 5.55
C SER A 68 -8.95 4.75 4.18
N GLN A 69 -9.52 3.59 3.89
CA GLN A 69 -9.49 2.99 2.55
C GLN A 69 -10.92 2.64 2.15
N ALA A 70 -11.39 3.22 1.07
CA ALA A 70 -12.76 3.09 0.61
C ALA A 70 -12.84 2.66 -0.86
N THR A 71 -13.88 1.90 -1.17
CA THR A 71 -14.27 1.61 -2.55
C THR A 71 -15.02 2.80 -3.11
N VAL A 72 -14.54 3.34 -4.23
CA VAL A 72 -15.11 4.51 -4.89
C VAL A 72 -15.35 4.20 -6.36
N GLN A 73 -16.47 4.67 -6.92
CA GLN A 73 -16.70 4.66 -8.36
C GLN A 73 -16.11 5.91 -8.98
N HIS A 74 -15.23 5.72 -9.95
CA HIS A 74 -14.65 6.82 -10.72
C HIS A 74 -14.80 6.50 -12.21
N GLU A 75 -15.60 7.32 -12.89
CA GLU A 75 -16.06 7.03 -14.25
C GLU A 75 -16.69 5.62 -14.32
N ASN A 76 -16.16 4.72 -15.12
CA ASN A 76 -16.66 3.35 -15.25
C ASN A 76 -15.79 2.31 -14.50
N LYS A 77 -14.97 2.77 -13.55
CA LYS A 77 -14.04 1.91 -12.80
C LYS A 77 -14.32 1.97 -11.31
N THR A 78 -14.20 0.83 -10.67
CA THR A 78 -14.16 0.75 -9.22
C THR A 78 -12.71 0.84 -8.77
N ILE A 79 -12.42 1.76 -7.87
CA ILE A 79 -11.08 1.97 -7.30
C ILE A 79 -11.10 1.82 -5.79
N ILE A 80 -9.97 1.47 -5.20
CA ILE A 80 -9.70 1.66 -3.77
C ILE A 80 -8.95 2.99 -3.63
N GLN A 81 -9.53 3.92 -2.88
CA GLN A 81 -8.90 5.18 -2.52
C GLN A 81 -8.36 5.12 -1.10
N THR A 82 -7.10 5.45 -0.94
CA THR A 82 -6.42 5.52 0.36
C THR A 82 -6.32 6.97 0.81
N ARG A 83 -6.71 7.26 2.06
CA ARG A 83 -6.61 8.58 2.67
C ARG A 83 -6.00 8.51 4.04
N LEU A 84 -5.10 9.44 4.33
CA LEU A 84 -4.69 9.78 5.69
C LEU A 84 -5.45 11.03 6.11
N ILE A 85 -6.28 10.91 7.13
CA ILE A 85 -7.13 11.98 7.64
C ILE A 85 -6.46 12.56 8.87
N HIS A 86 -6.18 13.87 8.84
CA HIS A 86 -5.54 14.58 9.94
C HIS A 86 -6.60 15.19 10.90
N THR A 87 -6.23 15.37 12.15
CA THR A 87 -7.10 15.98 13.17
C THR A 87 -7.55 17.40 12.85
N SER A 88 -6.84 18.13 11.97
CA SER A 88 -7.26 19.44 11.46
C SER A 88 -8.43 19.37 10.46
N GLY A 89 -8.83 18.18 10.01
CA GLY A 89 -9.82 17.99 8.96
C GLY A 89 -9.23 17.94 7.53
N LYS A 90 -7.94 18.23 7.36
CA LYS A 90 -7.24 18.03 6.08
C LYS A 90 -6.92 16.55 5.87
N TRP A 91 -6.68 16.16 4.63
CA TRP A 91 -6.28 14.79 4.29
C TRP A 91 -5.22 14.75 3.19
N TYR A 92 -4.46 13.66 3.20
CA TYR A 92 -3.51 13.29 2.17
C TYR A 92 -4.02 12.02 1.48
N THR A 93 -4.09 12.01 0.16
CA THR A 93 -4.71 10.91 -0.61
C THR A 93 -3.97 10.65 -1.91
N ASP A 94 -4.15 9.44 -2.41
CA ASP A 94 -3.70 9.00 -3.74
C ASP A 94 -4.77 9.25 -4.81
N GLY A 95 -4.45 8.90 -6.06
CA GLY A 95 -5.40 8.89 -7.17
C GLY A 95 -6.29 7.65 -7.19
N GLY A 96 -6.10 6.71 -6.27
CA GLY A 96 -6.81 5.45 -6.22
C GLY A 96 -6.17 4.33 -7.06
N VAL A 97 -6.34 3.10 -6.60
CA VAL A 97 -5.89 1.88 -7.28
C VAL A 97 -7.10 1.16 -7.86
N PRO A 98 -7.16 0.94 -9.19
CA PRO A 98 -8.28 0.24 -9.79
C PRO A 98 -8.36 -1.22 -9.36
N LEU A 99 -9.58 -1.71 -9.17
CA LEU A 99 -9.82 -3.12 -8.96
C LEU A 99 -9.68 -3.87 -10.29
N ILE A 100 -8.80 -4.85 -10.32
CA ILE A 100 -8.53 -5.69 -11.48
C ILE A 100 -8.95 -7.12 -11.13
N ALA A 101 -10.15 -7.51 -11.55
CA ALA A 101 -10.64 -8.89 -11.46
C ALA A 101 -11.15 -9.33 -12.83
N ARG A 102 -10.77 -10.53 -13.26
CA ARG A 102 -11.26 -11.11 -14.52
C ARG A 102 -12.77 -11.41 -14.47
N ASN A 103 -13.24 -11.81 -13.30
CA ASN A 103 -14.64 -12.06 -13.02
C ASN A 103 -15.04 -11.34 -11.72
N THR A 104 -15.76 -10.21 -11.87
CA THR A 104 -16.25 -9.43 -10.73
C THR A 104 -17.41 -10.08 -9.99
N SER A 105 -18.03 -11.12 -10.56
CA SER A 105 -19.07 -11.92 -9.91
C SER A 105 -18.54 -13.03 -9.02
N ASP A 106 -17.22 -13.31 -9.10
CA ASP A 106 -16.54 -14.25 -8.22
C ASP A 106 -16.06 -13.52 -6.95
N PRO A 107 -16.64 -13.85 -5.77
CA PRO A 107 -16.29 -13.18 -4.52
C PRO A 107 -14.81 -13.35 -4.14
N HIS A 108 -14.18 -14.47 -4.49
CA HIS A 108 -12.76 -14.70 -4.20
C HIS A 108 -11.83 -13.82 -5.05
N GLN A 109 -12.12 -13.70 -6.34
CA GLN A 109 -11.37 -12.82 -7.22
C GLN A 109 -11.55 -11.34 -6.84
N LEU A 110 -12.76 -10.95 -6.50
CA LEU A 110 -13.04 -9.60 -6.05
C LEU A 110 -12.32 -9.29 -4.73
N GLY A 111 -12.39 -10.18 -3.75
CA GLY A 111 -11.71 -10.04 -2.46
C GLY A 111 -10.19 -9.94 -2.60
N SER A 112 -9.59 -10.77 -3.45
CA SER A 112 -8.16 -10.72 -3.75
C SER A 112 -7.77 -9.40 -4.43
N SER A 113 -8.58 -8.90 -5.35
CA SER A 113 -8.37 -7.62 -6.01
C SER A 113 -8.43 -6.44 -5.03
N ILE A 114 -9.36 -6.47 -4.09
CA ILE A 114 -9.48 -5.47 -3.03
C ILE A 114 -8.23 -5.49 -2.14
N THR A 115 -7.81 -6.66 -1.69
CA THR A 115 -6.60 -6.81 -0.85
C THR A 115 -5.37 -6.28 -1.56
N TYR A 116 -5.19 -6.63 -2.83
CA TYR A 116 -4.11 -6.14 -3.67
C TYR A 116 -4.12 -4.60 -3.79
N ALA A 117 -5.27 -4.02 -4.12
CA ALA A 117 -5.42 -2.59 -4.30
C ALA A 117 -5.19 -1.81 -2.99
N LYS A 118 -5.64 -2.34 -1.85
CA LYS A 118 -5.39 -1.76 -0.54
C LYS A 118 -3.91 -1.77 -0.19
N ARG A 119 -3.22 -2.88 -0.43
CA ARG A 119 -1.79 -3.05 -0.14
C ARG A 119 -0.95 -2.10 -0.99
N TYR A 120 -1.13 -2.11 -2.29
CA TYR A 120 -0.35 -1.26 -3.20
C TYR A 120 -0.67 0.23 -3.08
N GLY A 121 -1.93 0.58 -2.86
CA GLY A 121 -2.31 1.96 -2.63
C GLY A 121 -1.63 2.53 -1.37
N LEU A 122 -1.57 1.75 -0.32
CA LEU A 122 -0.94 2.17 0.93
C LEU A 122 0.58 2.27 0.81
N LEU A 123 1.24 1.27 0.22
CA LEU A 123 2.68 1.30 -0.02
C LEU A 123 3.09 2.49 -0.90
N ALA A 124 2.36 2.73 -2.00
CA ALA A 124 2.65 3.83 -2.91
C ALA A 124 2.43 5.21 -2.27
N LEU A 125 1.32 5.39 -1.55
CA LEU A 125 1.01 6.67 -0.89
C LEU A 125 2.07 7.07 0.14
N LEU A 126 2.62 6.08 0.85
CA LEU A 126 3.56 6.29 1.95
C LEU A 126 5.02 6.12 1.54
N GLY A 127 5.29 5.74 0.29
CA GLY A 127 6.66 5.51 -0.20
C GLY A 127 7.36 4.34 0.48
N LEU A 128 6.61 3.27 0.81
CA LEU A 128 7.14 2.09 1.48
C LEU A 128 7.51 1.00 0.49
N ASP A 129 8.59 0.28 0.79
CA ASP A 129 8.99 -0.95 0.11
C ASP A 129 8.40 -2.17 0.84
N GLY A 130 7.58 -2.92 0.14
CA GLY A 130 6.92 -4.10 0.70
C GLY A 130 7.19 -5.40 -0.06
N ASP A 131 7.93 -5.35 -1.16
CA ASP A 131 8.18 -6.48 -2.04
C ASP A 131 9.67 -6.67 -2.29
N ASP A 132 10.11 -7.91 -2.58
CA ASP A 132 11.43 -8.12 -3.12
C ASP A 132 11.55 -7.50 -4.52
N ASP A 133 12.73 -7.00 -4.87
CA ASP A 133 12.99 -6.50 -6.21
C ASP A 133 12.91 -7.66 -7.21
N ASN A 134 12.05 -7.51 -8.21
CA ASN A 134 12.09 -8.35 -9.39
C ASN A 134 13.22 -7.85 -10.30
N ASP A 135 14.30 -8.59 -10.38
CA ASP A 135 15.32 -8.34 -11.39
C ASP A 135 14.68 -8.30 -12.77
N ALA A 136 15.05 -7.31 -13.60
CA ALA A 136 14.52 -7.12 -14.96
C ALA A 136 14.64 -8.36 -15.85
N SER A 137 15.48 -9.35 -15.48
CA SER A 137 15.58 -10.67 -16.09
C SER A 137 14.29 -11.49 -16.01
N ASP A 138 13.41 -11.24 -15.03
CA ASP A 138 12.16 -11.97 -14.88
C ASP A 138 11.04 -11.39 -15.77
N MET A 139 11.11 -10.11 -16.12
CA MET A 139 10.14 -9.48 -17.04
C MET A 139 10.26 -10.01 -18.48
N ASN A 140 11.45 -10.36 -18.93
CA ASN A 140 11.70 -10.94 -20.26
C ASN A 140 11.14 -12.36 -20.43
N ASN A 141 10.89 -13.09 -19.33
CA ASN A 141 10.34 -14.44 -19.37
C ASN A 141 8.81 -14.48 -19.52
N VAL A 142 8.11 -13.42 -19.12
CA VAL A 142 6.64 -13.34 -19.25
C VAL A 142 6.24 -13.14 -20.72
N ASP A 143 7.03 -12.40 -21.51
CA ASP A 143 6.78 -12.19 -22.93
C ASP A 143 7.11 -13.45 -23.75
N ASN A 144 8.12 -14.22 -23.37
CA ASN A 144 8.44 -15.48 -24.01
C ASN A 144 7.38 -16.58 -23.78
N MET A 145 6.66 -16.57 -22.67
CA MET A 145 5.53 -17.49 -22.45
C MET A 145 4.32 -17.20 -23.34
N LYS A 146 4.09 -15.93 -23.70
CA LYS A 146 2.99 -15.53 -24.60
C LYS A 146 3.26 -15.91 -26.06
N ILE A 147 4.51 -16.03 -26.47
CA ILE A 147 4.91 -16.39 -27.84
C ILE A 147 4.77 -17.91 -28.07
N GLN A 148 4.98 -18.75 -27.06
CA GLN A 148 4.85 -20.22 -27.20
C GLN A 148 3.38 -20.72 -27.20
N GLN A 149 2.41 -19.90 -26.78
CA GLN A 149 0.99 -20.27 -26.83
C GLN A 149 0.28 -19.89 -28.15
N ARG A 150 0.99 -19.35 -29.12
CA ARG A 150 0.48 -18.99 -30.48
C ARG A 150 1.07 -19.84 -31.61
N GLY A 151 1.65 -20.97 -31.27
CA GLY A 151 2.08 -21.97 -32.22
C GLY A 151 1.09 -23.08 -32.41
#